data_f7db97722eb69a8798bb3442549232fa
#
_entry.id   f7db97722eb69a8798bb3442549232fa
#
_cell.length_a   1.000
_cell.length_b   1.000
_cell.length_c   1.000
_cell.angle_alpha   90.00
_cell.angle_beta   90.00
_cell.angle_gamma   90.00
#
_symmetry.space_group_name_H-M   'P 1'
#
loop_
_entity.id
_entity.type
_entity.pdbx_description
1 polymer ?
#
loop_
_entity_poly.entity_id
_entity_poly.type
_entity_poly.pdbx_seq_one_letter_code
_entity_poly.pdbx_strand_id
1 'polypeptide(L)'
;MRGTDLRRHRQRFGGHIAAALALVTVATGGIAAQPARAATRAQPSIVLILTDDQRVGTLSAMPYVQRDLVQHGVVFRNGFVSNPVCCPTRSSILTGRYSHSTDVWRNNPPDGGFQTFTQLGEDQSTIATWLQSAGYTTGLVGKYLNGYNSDLGYVPPGWNTWFALEGDLYYGYDVSNQGQVVHYGNSPQAYSTSVLRTQAVKFIDDTQGPIFLYYAPAAPHTPAIPAPQDKNSFGNLKPHRGPGYAEKDVSDKPSYIRAIHWTKDDQVKTDAVRRHQYQSLLAVDRSVDAIVQALARTGRLSNTAIIFMSDNGYLYGEHRWVGKAVPYEASIRVPVVLRYDPLRLSGYDTHLVVDVDLAPTIADLAGTSAPGVEGLDLGPLVTGQSASWRTDFPLEHLQDPSGIVPTYCGVRTEQYMYARYGGGFEELYDLGKDPYELANIAGQNPTLTATLRTRAQQLCNPPPPGYSW
;
A
#
# COMPACT_ATOMS: atom_id res chain seq x y z
N MET A 1 -40.50 75.61 29.62
CA MET A 1 -40.22 76.82 30.37
C MET A 1 -38.86 77.31 29.98
N ARG A 2 -38.92 78.41 29.23
CA ARG A 2 -38.18 79.63 29.41
C ARG A 2 -36.66 79.45 29.49
N GLY A 3 -35.83 79.97 28.64
CA GLY A 3 -35.89 81.18 27.82
C GLY A 3 -34.59 81.89 27.93
N THR A 4 -34.26 82.40 26.77
CA THR A 4 -33.62 83.70 26.50
C THR A 4 -32.11 83.82 26.73
N ASP A 5 -31.33 84.11 25.76
CA ASP A 5 -31.25 85.11 24.69
C ASP A 5 -30.18 86.19 25.03
N LEU A 6 -29.57 86.67 23.96
CA LEU A 6 -28.93 87.98 23.70
C LEU A 6 -27.39 88.08 23.80
N ARG A 7 -26.77 88.15 22.65
CA ARG A 7 -26.46 89.25 21.73
C ARG A 7 -25.35 90.21 22.13
N ARG A 8 -24.42 90.40 21.16
CA ARG A 8 -23.74 91.61 20.66
C ARG A 8 -22.53 92.15 21.43
N HIS A 9 -21.45 92.53 20.88
CA HIS A 9 -21.08 93.47 19.80
C HIS A 9 -19.56 93.50 19.57
N ARG A 10 -19.13 93.51 18.32
CA ARG A 10 -18.21 94.47 17.58
C ARG A 10 -17.06 95.13 18.36
N GLN A 11 -15.83 95.04 17.87
CA GLN A 11 -15.15 95.88 16.90
C GLN A 11 -13.65 95.52 16.73
N ARG A 12 -13.24 95.46 15.52
CA ARG A 12 -12.08 95.96 14.76
C ARG A 12 -10.92 96.56 15.57
N PHE A 13 -9.69 96.04 15.26
CA PHE A 13 -8.58 96.82 14.67
C PHE A 13 -7.46 95.91 14.24
N GLY A 14 -6.84 96.32 13.13
CA GLY A 14 -5.90 95.57 12.33
C GLY A 14 -4.44 95.65 12.81
N GLY A 15 -3.63 94.78 12.28
CA GLY A 15 -2.18 94.81 12.45
C GLY A 15 -1.60 93.69 11.63
N HIS A 16 -0.92 94.04 10.51
CA HIS A 16 -0.17 93.09 9.70
C HIS A 16 1.09 92.65 10.40
N ILE A 17 1.25 91.35 10.60
CA ILE A 17 2.56 90.77 10.86
C ILE A 17 2.65 89.56 9.95
N ALA A 18 3.61 89.57 9.00
CA ALA A 18 3.97 88.45 8.17
C ALA A 18 4.71 87.42 9.02
N ALA A 19 4.17 86.19 9.15
CA ALA A 19 4.83 85.10 9.73
C ALA A 19 5.08 84.04 8.66
N ALA A 20 6.32 83.72 8.40
CA ALA A 20 6.76 82.74 7.46
C ALA A 20 6.34 81.33 7.97
N LEU A 21 5.51 80.57 7.22
CA LEU A 21 5.19 79.22 7.47
C LEU A 21 6.33 78.37 6.95
N ALA A 22 7.13 77.77 7.84
CA ALA A 22 7.99 76.69 7.52
C ALA A 22 7.14 75.39 7.41
N LEU A 23 7.00 74.84 6.18
CA LEU A 23 6.40 73.51 5.95
C LEU A 23 7.37 72.43 6.45
N VAL A 24 7.07 71.84 7.57
CA VAL A 24 7.70 70.54 7.98
C VAL A 24 6.97 69.41 7.29
N THR A 25 7.52 68.88 6.19
CA THR A 25 7.07 67.63 5.58
C THR A 25 7.51 66.47 6.46
N VAL A 26 6.60 65.91 7.25
CA VAL A 26 6.80 64.62 7.91
C VAL A 26 6.66 63.55 6.83
N ALA A 27 7.81 63.02 6.40
CA ALA A 27 7.83 61.81 5.58
C ALA A 27 7.41 60.61 6.44
N THR A 28 6.15 60.23 6.38
CA THR A 28 5.69 58.95 6.90
C THR A 28 6.25 57.84 6.00
N GLY A 29 7.41 57.34 6.35
CA GLY A 29 7.96 56.11 5.74
C GLY A 29 7.02 54.96 6.04
N GLY A 30 6.12 54.63 5.10
CA GLY A 30 5.34 53.44 5.13
C GLY A 30 6.30 52.23 5.06
N ILE A 31 6.53 51.56 6.19
CA ILE A 31 7.10 50.24 6.21
C ILE A 31 6.10 49.34 5.52
N ALA A 32 6.28 49.07 4.22
CA ALA A 32 5.53 48.03 3.52
C ALA A 32 5.84 46.71 4.24
N ALA A 33 4.88 46.21 5.01
CA ALA A 33 4.95 44.88 5.55
C ALA A 33 5.07 43.92 4.36
N GLN A 34 6.25 43.32 4.18
CA GLN A 34 6.40 42.23 3.24
C GLN A 34 5.39 41.14 3.66
N PRO A 35 4.56 40.64 2.72
CA PRO A 35 3.69 39.51 3.05
C PRO A 35 4.59 38.42 3.62
N ALA A 36 4.26 37.97 4.82
CA ALA A 36 4.92 36.82 5.42
C ALA A 36 4.83 35.67 4.42
N ARG A 37 5.97 35.30 3.83
CA ARG A 37 6.05 34.15 2.95
C ARG A 37 5.54 32.97 3.79
N ALA A 38 4.37 32.44 3.45
CA ALA A 38 3.84 31.26 4.10
C ALA A 38 4.99 30.26 4.15
N ALA A 39 5.38 29.87 5.35
CA ALA A 39 6.44 28.88 5.52
C ALA A 39 5.97 27.63 4.73
N THR A 40 6.61 27.37 3.61
CA THR A 40 6.35 26.15 2.83
C THR A 40 6.59 25.01 3.79
N ARG A 41 5.53 24.26 4.13
CA ARG A 41 5.64 23.07 4.98
C ARG A 41 6.69 22.18 4.34
N ALA A 42 7.70 21.79 5.11
CA ALA A 42 8.75 20.94 4.60
C ALA A 42 8.13 19.65 4.05
N GLN A 43 8.54 19.24 2.85
CA GLN A 43 8.06 18.00 2.24
C GLN A 43 8.27 16.83 3.21
N PRO A 44 7.25 15.99 3.46
CA PRO A 44 7.41 14.83 4.33
C PRO A 44 8.36 13.81 3.71
N SER A 45 9.10 13.08 4.51
CA SER A 45 9.66 11.81 4.06
C SER A 45 8.56 10.76 3.95
N ILE A 46 8.73 9.78 3.08
CA ILE A 46 7.73 8.73 2.86
C ILE A 46 8.43 7.37 2.91
N VAL A 47 7.89 6.46 3.68
CA VAL A 47 8.37 5.06 3.77
C VAL A 47 7.21 4.13 3.46
N LEU A 48 7.36 3.34 2.40
CA LEU A 48 6.46 2.25 2.07
C LEU A 48 7.12 0.93 2.49
N ILE A 49 6.48 0.19 3.39
CA ILE A 49 6.89 -1.14 3.84
C ILE A 49 5.91 -2.13 3.22
N LEU A 50 6.39 -2.95 2.27
CA LEU A 50 5.58 -3.92 1.55
C LEU A 50 6.08 -5.34 1.81
N THR A 51 5.32 -6.12 2.58
CA THR A 51 5.59 -7.54 2.83
C THR A 51 5.03 -8.40 1.70
N ASP A 52 5.43 -9.68 1.66
CA ASP A 52 5.05 -10.65 0.62
C ASP A 52 4.27 -11.82 1.25
N ASP A 53 3.04 -12.06 0.79
CA ASP A 53 2.17 -13.13 1.32
C ASP A 53 1.73 -12.92 2.78
N GLN A 54 1.66 -11.71 3.28
CA GLN A 54 1.25 -11.48 4.67
C GLN A 54 -0.27 -11.42 4.82
N ARG A 55 -0.82 -12.42 5.48
CA ARG A 55 -2.24 -12.49 5.78
C ARG A 55 -2.69 -11.38 6.76
N VAL A 56 -3.91 -10.87 6.54
CA VAL A 56 -4.58 -10.00 7.51
C VAL A 56 -4.69 -10.67 8.89
N GLY A 57 -4.55 -9.89 9.96
CA GLY A 57 -4.60 -10.37 11.36
C GLY A 57 -3.25 -10.77 11.95
N THR A 58 -2.19 -10.90 11.14
CA THR A 58 -0.84 -11.25 11.62
C THR A 58 -0.10 -10.10 12.31
N LEU A 59 -0.58 -8.84 12.13
CA LEU A 59 0.01 -7.68 12.81
C LEU A 59 0.05 -7.84 14.34
N SER A 60 -0.89 -8.60 14.93
CA SER A 60 -0.91 -8.90 16.37
C SER A 60 0.32 -9.68 16.85
N ALA A 61 1.06 -10.32 15.96
CA ALA A 61 2.29 -11.05 16.25
C ALA A 61 3.57 -10.20 16.05
N MET A 62 3.42 -8.91 15.73
CA MET A 62 4.49 -7.97 15.40
C MET A 62 4.52 -6.82 16.44
N PRO A 63 5.15 -7.02 17.61
CA PRO A 63 5.08 -6.06 18.72
C PRO A 63 5.63 -4.66 18.39
N TYR A 64 6.65 -4.55 17.55
CA TYR A 64 7.17 -3.25 17.12
C TYR A 64 6.24 -2.56 16.13
N VAL A 65 5.67 -3.27 15.18
CA VAL A 65 4.62 -2.72 14.29
C VAL A 65 3.42 -2.24 15.11
N GLN A 66 3.01 -3.00 16.14
CA GLN A 66 1.94 -2.57 17.05
C GLN A 66 2.30 -1.26 17.77
N ARG A 67 3.50 -1.19 18.37
CA ARG A 67 3.98 -0.03 19.10
C ARG A 67 4.18 1.19 18.18
N ASP A 68 4.87 0.98 17.04
CA ASP A 68 5.41 2.08 16.25
C ASP A 68 4.46 2.57 15.15
N LEU A 69 3.60 1.69 14.62
CA LEU A 69 2.70 2.05 13.53
C LEU A 69 1.24 2.03 13.96
N VAL A 70 0.75 0.95 14.57
CA VAL A 70 -0.67 0.80 14.90
C VAL A 70 -1.12 1.80 15.98
N GLN A 71 -0.30 2.00 17.03
CA GLN A 71 -0.62 2.93 18.11
C GLN A 71 -0.51 4.41 17.72
N HIS A 72 0.17 4.72 16.62
CA HIS A 72 0.41 6.07 16.12
C HIS A 72 -0.19 6.33 14.73
N GLY A 73 -1.03 5.43 14.25
CA GLY A 73 -1.60 5.49 12.91
C GLY A 73 -3.03 4.99 12.85
N VAL A 74 -3.59 5.04 11.65
CA VAL A 74 -4.87 4.43 11.32
C VAL A 74 -4.65 3.04 10.71
N VAL A 75 -5.45 2.06 11.12
CA VAL A 75 -5.49 0.72 10.54
C VAL A 75 -6.73 0.62 9.65
N PHE A 76 -6.52 0.41 8.37
CA PHE A 76 -7.62 0.15 7.44
C PHE A 76 -8.04 -1.31 7.53
N ARG A 77 -9.21 -1.55 8.12
CA ARG A 77 -9.73 -2.93 8.31
C ARG A 77 -10.11 -3.60 7.00
N ASN A 78 -10.44 -2.79 6.00
CA ASN A 78 -10.81 -3.22 4.66
C ASN A 78 -9.73 -2.78 3.65
N GLY A 79 -8.48 -3.19 3.89
CA GLY A 79 -7.39 -3.08 2.96
C GLY A 79 -7.36 -4.28 2.02
N PHE A 80 -7.27 -4.04 0.70
CA PHE A 80 -7.39 -5.07 -0.32
C PHE A 80 -6.34 -4.93 -1.42
N VAL A 81 -6.20 -5.99 -2.19
CA VAL A 81 -5.54 -6.01 -3.49
C VAL A 81 -6.53 -6.47 -4.57
N SER A 82 -6.42 -5.90 -5.75
CA SER A 82 -7.33 -6.18 -6.86
C SER A 82 -7.00 -7.48 -7.60
N ASN A 83 -5.72 -7.80 -7.73
CA ASN A 83 -5.19 -9.04 -8.30
C ASN A 83 -4.23 -9.67 -7.29
N PRO A 84 -4.64 -10.73 -6.54
CA PRO A 84 -3.87 -11.24 -5.41
C PRO A 84 -2.67 -12.11 -5.83
N VAL A 85 -1.79 -11.52 -6.63
CA VAL A 85 -0.55 -12.12 -7.14
C VAL A 85 0.55 -11.06 -7.06
N CYS A 86 1.76 -11.43 -6.64
CA CYS A 86 2.84 -10.50 -6.30
C CYS A 86 3.12 -9.45 -7.36
N CYS A 87 3.46 -9.85 -8.60
CA CYS A 87 3.87 -8.90 -9.62
C CYS A 87 2.74 -7.95 -10.07
N PRO A 88 1.51 -8.41 -10.34
CA PRO A 88 0.36 -7.53 -10.61
C PRO A 88 0.14 -6.49 -9.52
N THR A 89 0.01 -6.90 -8.26
CA THR A 89 -0.16 -5.96 -7.13
C THR A 89 0.99 -4.96 -7.03
N ARG A 90 2.24 -5.41 -7.17
CA ARG A 90 3.41 -4.52 -7.10
C ARG A 90 3.42 -3.52 -8.26
N SER A 91 3.02 -3.94 -9.46
CA SER A 91 2.83 -3.05 -10.61
C SER A 91 1.73 -2.02 -10.33
N SER A 92 0.60 -2.46 -9.76
CA SER A 92 -0.50 -1.57 -9.35
C SER A 92 -0.06 -0.55 -8.29
N ILE A 93 0.70 -0.96 -7.28
CA ILE A 93 1.26 -0.05 -6.25
C ILE A 93 2.23 0.97 -6.88
N LEU A 94 3.08 0.56 -7.83
CA LEU A 94 4.04 1.44 -8.46
C LEU A 94 3.40 2.47 -9.38
N THR A 95 2.32 2.10 -10.09
CA THR A 95 1.70 2.91 -11.14
C THR A 95 0.38 3.56 -10.73
N GLY A 96 -0.29 3.07 -9.69
CA GLY A 96 -1.67 3.46 -9.31
C GLY A 96 -2.73 2.94 -10.27
N ARG A 97 -2.43 1.90 -11.09
CA ARG A 97 -3.29 1.38 -12.13
C ARG A 97 -3.59 -0.10 -11.92
N TYR A 98 -4.79 -0.54 -12.28
CA TYR A 98 -5.18 -1.95 -12.21
C TYR A 98 -4.45 -2.82 -13.24
N SER A 99 -4.53 -4.14 -13.07
CA SER A 99 -3.90 -5.09 -14.00
C SER A 99 -4.40 -4.92 -15.43
N HIS A 100 -5.68 -4.61 -15.63
CA HIS A 100 -6.26 -4.37 -16.96
C HIS A 100 -5.74 -3.09 -17.66
N SER A 101 -5.12 -2.19 -16.92
CA SER A 101 -4.55 -0.95 -17.44
C SER A 101 -3.02 -0.99 -17.56
N THR A 102 -2.35 -1.88 -16.80
CA THR A 102 -0.90 -2.09 -16.87
C THR A 102 -0.50 -3.25 -17.79
N ASP A 103 -1.46 -4.11 -18.18
CA ASP A 103 -1.22 -5.38 -18.86
C ASP A 103 -0.26 -6.33 -18.12
N VAL A 104 -0.10 -6.14 -16.80
CA VAL A 104 0.68 -7.00 -15.93
C VAL A 104 -0.27 -7.88 -15.12
N TRP A 105 -0.55 -9.07 -15.61
CA TRP A 105 -1.60 -9.94 -15.13
C TRP A 105 -1.11 -11.06 -14.21
N ARG A 106 0.17 -11.46 -14.33
CA ARG A 106 0.78 -12.59 -13.62
C ARG A 106 2.25 -12.34 -13.30
N ASN A 107 2.90 -13.32 -12.65
CA ASN A 107 4.30 -13.18 -12.23
C ASN A 107 5.31 -13.34 -13.36
N ASN A 108 4.92 -13.92 -14.49
CA ASN A 108 5.84 -14.33 -15.55
C ASN A 108 5.36 -13.88 -16.93
N PRO A 109 6.27 -13.68 -17.91
CA PRO A 109 5.91 -13.43 -19.29
C PRO A 109 5.03 -14.55 -19.88
N PRO A 110 4.25 -14.26 -20.97
CA PRO A 110 4.24 -12.99 -21.71
C PRO A 110 3.37 -11.89 -21.08
N ASP A 111 2.44 -12.22 -20.18
CA ASP A 111 1.42 -11.29 -19.68
C ASP A 111 1.74 -10.85 -18.22
N GLY A 112 3.01 -10.75 -17.87
CA GLY A 112 3.41 -10.35 -16.52
C GLY A 112 4.90 -10.45 -16.26
N GLY A 113 5.29 -10.21 -15.02
CA GLY A 113 6.68 -10.15 -14.62
C GLY A 113 7.36 -8.84 -14.97
N PHE A 114 8.58 -8.70 -14.48
CA PHE A 114 9.47 -7.56 -14.74
C PHE A 114 9.63 -7.28 -16.25
N GLN A 115 9.80 -8.34 -17.06
CA GLN A 115 10.02 -8.20 -18.49
C GLN A 115 8.83 -7.54 -19.18
N THR A 116 7.60 -7.96 -18.87
CA THR A 116 6.40 -7.35 -19.44
C THR A 116 6.26 -5.90 -19.00
N PHE A 117 6.44 -5.63 -17.70
CA PHE A 117 6.37 -4.28 -17.14
C PHE A 117 7.33 -3.30 -17.81
N THR A 118 8.57 -3.71 -18.06
CA THR A 118 9.58 -2.87 -18.72
C THR A 118 9.37 -2.78 -20.25
N GLN A 119 8.96 -3.86 -20.90
CA GLN A 119 8.67 -3.85 -22.35
C GLN A 119 7.51 -2.94 -22.70
N LEU A 120 6.52 -2.82 -21.83
CA LEU A 120 5.38 -1.89 -21.98
C LEU A 120 5.73 -0.46 -21.57
N GLY A 121 6.92 -0.23 -21.01
CA GLY A 121 7.37 1.09 -20.55
C GLY A 121 6.70 1.56 -19.26
N GLU A 122 6.07 0.67 -18.51
CA GLU A 122 5.39 1.00 -17.26
C GLU A 122 6.36 1.52 -16.18
N ASP A 123 7.63 1.12 -16.24
CA ASP A 123 8.71 1.60 -15.36
C ASP A 123 9.09 3.07 -15.57
N GLN A 124 8.70 3.67 -16.71
CA GLN A 124 8.98 5.06 -17.03
C GLN A 124 8.10 6.06 -16.26
N SER A 125 6.94 5.61 -15.74
CA SER A 125 5.99 6.45 -14.99
C SER A 125 5.50 5.73 -13.74
N THR A 126 6.26 5.84 -12.66
CA THR A 126 5.98 5.22 -11.36
C THR A 126 6.11 6.21 -10.23
N ILE A 127 5.66 5.83 -9.04
CA ILE A 127 5.89 6.62 -7.80
C ILE A 127 7.37 7.02 -7.63
N ALA A 128 8.32 6.20 -8.10
CA ALA A 128 9.74 6.52 -8.01
C ALA A 128 10.13 7.68 -8.93
N THR A 129 9.72 7.65 -10.20
CA THR A 129 10.02 8.72 -11.16
C THR A 129 9.33 10.02 -10.79
N TRP A 130 8.09 9.95 -10.29
CA TRP A 130 7.34 11.15 -9.87
C TRP A 130 8.00 11.80 -8.65
N LEU A 131 8.36 11.02 -7.63
CA LEU A 131 8.97 11.54 -6.41
C LEU A 131 10.40 12.04 -6.65
N GLN A 132 11.19 11.34 -7.48
CA GLN A 132 12.51 11.83 -7.87
C GLN A 132 12.40 13.21 -8.56
N SER A 133 11.45 13.36 -9.48
CA SER A 133 11.18 14.64 -10.15
C SER A 133 10.70 15.73 -9.18
N ALA A 134 10.07 15.36 -8.07
CA ALA A 134 9.67 16.28 -7.00
C ALA A 134 10.81 16.60 -6.01
N GLY A 135 12.03 16.11 -6.25
CA GLY A 135 13.21 16.41 -5.43
C GLY A 135 13.44 15.43 -4.27
N TYR A 136 12.77 14.29 -4.25
CA TYR A 136 13.06 13.24 -3.29
C TYR A 136 14.32 12.45 -3.67
N THR A 137 15.07 12.02 -2.65
CA THR A 137 16.00 10.92 -2.83
C THR A 137 15.25 9.61 -2.62
N THR A 138 15.20 8.79 -3.67
CA THR A 138 14.41 7.57 -3.73
C THR A 138 15.27 6.32 -3.52
N GLY A 139 14.78 5.36 -2.77
CA GLY A 139 15.48 4.10 -2.53
C GLY A 139 14.54 2.90 -2.56
N LEU A 140 14.88 1.87 -3.34
CA LEU A 140 14.29 0.54 -3.23
C LEU A 140 15.26 -0.37 -2.50
N VAL A 141 14.77 -1.05 -1.47
CA VAL A 141 15.52 -2.04 -0.69
C VAL A 141 14.68 -3.31 -0.54
N GLY A 142 14.94 -4.33 -1.34
CA GLY A 142 14.23 -5.61 -1.28
C GLY A 142 13.69 -6.10 -2.61
N LYS A 143 12.58 -6.85 -2.57
CA LYS A 143 11.94 -7.42 -3.76
C LYS A 143 11.29 -6.32 -4.62
N TYR A 144 11.61 -6.34 -5.90
CA TYR A 144 10.97 -5.50 -6.92
C TYR A 144 9.79 -6.24 -7.57
N LEU A 145 9.93 -6.70 -8.80
CA LEU A 145 8.94 -7.48 -9.54
C LEU A 145 9.45 -8.89 -9.78
N ASN A 146 8.56 -9.87 -9.87
CA ASN A 146 8.93 -11.23 -10.23
C ASN A 146 9.61 -11.25 -11.62
N GLY A 147 10.61 -12.09 -11.77
CA GLY A 147 11.40 -12.16 -13.00
C GLY A 147 12.53 -11.14 -13.12
N TYR A 148 12.71 -10.24 -12.15
CA TYR A 148 13.81 -9.27 -12.13
C TYR A 148 15.20 -9.94 -12.14
N ASN A 149 15.32 -11.15 -11.64
CA ASN A 149 16.54 -11.96 -11.71
C ASN A 149 17.05 -12.25 -13.14
N SER A 150 16.22 -12.01 -14.14
CA SER A 150 16.64 -12.13 -15.56
C SER A 150 17.56 -10.99 -16.02
N ASP A 151 17.57 -9.86 -15.35
CA ASP A 151 18.44 -8.71 -15.64
C ASP A 151 18.77 -7.91 -14.36
N LEU A 152 19.63 -8.46 -13.51
CA LEU A 152 20.10 -7.79 -12.29
C LEU A 152 20.99 -6.56 -12.58
N GLY A 153 21.42 -6.36 -13.82
CA GLY A 153 22.15 -5.17 -14.24
C GLY A 153 21.25 -3.95 -14.48
N TYR A 154 19.98 -4.17 -14.74
CA TYR A 154 19.04 -3.09 -14.99
C TYR A 154 18.61 -2.38 -13.71
N VAL A 155 18.73 -1.06 -13.70
CA VAL A 155 18.18 -0.20 -12.64
C VAL A 155 17.04 0.62 -13.24
N PRO A 156 15.77 0.42 -12.80
CA PRO A 156 14.65 1.17 -13.34
C PRO A 156 14.78 2.68 -13.09
N PRO A 157 14.19 3.53 -13.94
CA PRO A 157 14.17 4.98 -13.73
C PRO A 157 13.55 5.37 -12.38
N GLY A 158 13.99 6.52 -11.86
CA GLY A 158 13.41 7.10 -10.66
C GLY A 158 14.06 6.63 -9.34
N TRP A 159 15.03 5.72 -9.36
CA TRP A 159 15.70 5.22 -8.16
C TRP A 159 17.13 5.79 -8.01
N ASN A 160 17.40 6.48 -6.89
CA ASN A 160 18.74 6.94 -6.54
C ASN A 160 19.55 5.85 -5.83
N THR A 161 18.87 5.04 -5.01
CA THR A 161 19.44 3.85 -4.38
C THR A 161 18.66 2.63 -4.83
N TRP A 162 19.38 1.63 -5.35
CA TRP A 162 18.83 0.39 -5.83
C TRP A 162 19.52 -0.78 -5.16
N PHE A 163 18.79 -1.50 -4.29
CA PHE A 163 19.26 -2.69 -3.60
C PHE A 163 18.19 -3.77 -3.69
N ALA A 164 18.10 -4.39 -4.88
CA ALA A 164 16.99 -5.27 -5.22
C ALA A 164 17.37 -6.75 -5.13
N LEU A 165 16.52 -7.53 -4.44
CA LEU A 165 16.63 -8.99 -4.38
C LEU A 165 16.34 -9.62 -5.74
N GLU A 166 17.05 -10.72 -6.08
CA GLU A 166 16.79 -11.53 -7.26
C GLU A 166 15.43 -12.24 -7.23
N GLY A 167 14.87 -12.49 -6.03
CA GLY A 167 13.63 -13.23 -5.84
C GLY A 167 13.22 -13.33 -4.37
N ASP A 168 12.60 -14.46 -3.99
CA ASP A 168 11.98 -14.66 -2.67
C ASP A 168 12.86 -15.47 -1.72
N LEU A 169 14.17 -15.38 -1.84
CA LEU A 169 15.12 -16.20 -1.10
C LEU A 169 15.48 -15.57 0.26
N TYR A 170 15.74 -16.43 1.22
CA TYR A 170 16.16 -16.05 2.58
C TYR A 170 17.66 -16.18 2.79
N TYR A 171 18.31 -17.06 2.03
CA TYR A 171 19.74 -17.34 2.02
C TYR A 171 20.17 -17.78 0.62
N GLY A 172 21.45 -17.66 0.28
CA GLY A 172 22.02 -18.10 -0.98
C GLY A 172 21.40 -17.36 -2.18
N TYR A 173 21.32 -16.04 -2.11
CA TYR A 173 20.67 -15.19 -3.08
C TYR A 173 21.62 -14.12 -3.63
N ASP A 174 21.28 -13.60 -4.79
CA ASP A 174 21.94 -12.45 -5.38
C ASP A 174 21.11 -11.17 -5.16
N VAL A 175 21.81 -10.06 -5.13
CA VAL A 175 21.24 -8.71 -5.03
C VAL A 175 21.82 -7.85 -6.13
N SER A 176 20.99 -7.10 -6.82
CA SER A 176 21.45 -5.97 -7.61
C SER A 176 21.70 -4.77 -6.69
N ASN A 177 22.96 -4.43 -6.48
CA ASN A 177 23.35 -3.20 -5.79
C ASN A 177 23.80 -2.18 -6.83
N GLN A 178 22.92 -1.23 -7.19
CA GLN A 178 23.16 -0.25 -8.26
C GLN A 178 23.59 -0.90 -9.59
N GLY A 179 22.92 -2.00 -9.97
CA GLY A 179 23.25 -2.76 -11.18
C GLY A 179 24.46 -3.68 -11.05
N GLN A 180 25.13 -3.72 -9.88
CA GLN A 180 26.21 -4.66 -9.62
C GLN A 180 25.69 -5.85 -8.82
N VAL A 181 25.90 -7.06 -9.30
CA VAL A 181 25.45 -8.29 -8.65
C VAL A 181 26.34 -8.60 -7.44
N VAL A 182 25.72 -8.75 -6.27
CA VAL A 182 26.40 -9.10 -5.02
C VAL A 182 25.77 -10.39 -4.47
N HIS A 183 26.57 -11.44 -4.31
CA HIS A 183 26.11 -12.71 -3.77
C HIS A 183 26.14 -12.73 -2.24
N TYR A 184 25.03 -13.16 -1.62
CA TYR A 184 24.90 -13.45 -0.20
C TYR A 184 24.73 -14.95 0.01
N GLY A 185 25.69 -15.57 0.72
CA GLY A 185 25.69 -17.01 0.98
C GLY A 185 24.70 -17.46 2.06
N ASN A 186 25.06 -18.56 2.77
CA ASN A 186 24.15 -19.23 3.73
C ASN A 186 24.51 -18.99 5.21
N SER A 187 25.41 -18.05 5.51
CA SER A 187 25.72 -17.72 6.91
C SER A 187 24.54 -17.04 7.62
N PRO A 188 24.43 -17.14 8.96
CA PRO A 188 23.37 -16.43 9.70
C PRO A 188 23.30 -14.93 9.43
N GLN A 189 24.41 -14.31 9.12
CA GLN A 189 24.52 -12.88 8.78
C GLN A 189 23.94 -12.55 7.41
N ALA A 190 23.87 -13.52 6.51
CA ALA A 190 23.31 -13.38 5.17
C ALA A 190 21.77 -13.51 5.13
N TYR A 191 21.09 -13.65 6.28
CA TYR A 191 19.62 -13.68 6.31
C TYR A 191 19.03 -12.44 5.65
N SER A 192 18.28 -12.61 4.55
CA SER A 192 17.91 -11.52 3.63
C SER A 192 17.22 -10.35 4.34
N THR A 193 16.21 -10.59 5.19
CA THR A 193 15.51 -9.52 5.91
C THR A 193 16.46 -8.70 6.80
N SER A 194 17.50 -9.33 7.37
CA SER A 194 18.50 -8.61 8.21
C SER A 194 19.45 -7.77 7.36
N VAL A 195 19.85 -8.27 6.19
CA VAL A 195 20.64 -7.52 5.23
C VAL A 195 19.86 -6.31 4.71
N LEU A 196 18.61 -6.51 4.31
CA LEU A 196 17.72 -5.43 3.85
C LEU A 196 17.49 -4.37 4.93
N ARG A 197 17.28 -4.78 6.19
CA ARG A 197 17.19 -3.84 7.33
C ARG A 197 18.41 -2.94 7.41
N THR A 198 19.61 -3.53 7.31
CA THR A 198 20.87 -2.77 7.37
C THR A 198 20.97 -1.75 6.24
N GLN A 199 20.59 -2.12 5.03
CA GLN A 199 20.58 -1.22 3.87
C GLN A 199 19.53 -0.11 3.99
N ALA A 200 18.32 -0.43 4.48
CA ALA A 200 17.28 0.56 4.71
C ALA A 200 17.70 1.62 5.75
N VAL A 201 18.29 1.17 6.86
CA VAL A 201 18.84 2.07 7.89
C VAL A 201 19.96 2.93 7.31
N LYS A 202 20.91 2.33 6.58
CA LYS A 202 22.00 3.05 5.91
C LYS A 202 21.46 4.12 4.96
N PHE A 203 20.47 3.79 4.13
CA PHE A 203 19.84 4.76 3.23
C PHE A 203 19.25 5.96 4.00
N ILE A 204 18.56 5.72 5.11
CA ILE A 204 18.00 6.80 5.95
C ILE A 204 19.09 7.66 6.58
N ASP A 205 20.15 7.03 7.10
CA ASP A 205 21.22 7.72 7.80
C ASP A 205 22.10 8.56 6.85
N ASP A 206 22.38 8.06 5.66
CA ASP A 206 23.30 8.69 4.70
C ASP A 206 22.63 9.76 3.82
N THR A 207 21.28 9.78 3.77
CA THR A 207 20.56 10.68 2.86
C THR A 207 20.20 12.00 3.54
N GLN A 208 20.35 13.13 2.81
CA GLN A 208 19.87 14.44 3.23
C GLN A 208 18.56 14.80 2.50
N GLY A 209 17.75 15.70 3.11
CA GLY A 209 16.48 16.13 2.52
C GLY A 209 15.35 15.09 2.63
N PRO A 210 14.25 15.26 1.85
CA PRO A 210 13.15 14.33 1.85
C PRO A 210 13.53 13.02 1.17
N ILE A 211 13.09 11.89 1.74
CA ILE A 211 13.36 10.55 1.20
C ILE A 211 12.06 9.84 0.83
N PHE A 212 12.13 9.00 -0.19
CA PHE A 212 11.17 7.94 -0.44
C PHE A 212 11.87 6.59 -0.33
N LEU A 213 11.53 5.82 0.69
CA LEU A 213 12.04 4.46 0.87
C LEU A 213 10.95 3.44 0.58
N TYR A 214 11.17 2.57 -0.43
CA TYR A 214 10.38 1.39 -0.68
C TYR A 214 11.10 0.17 -0.10
N TYR A 215 10.72 -0.23 1.13
CA TYR A 215 11.28 -1.37 1.84
C TYR A 215 10.43 -2.61 1.60
N ALA A 216 10.94 -3.60 0.89
CA ALA A 216 10.18 -4.75 0.43
C ALA A 216 10.86 -6.09 0.77
N PRO A 217 10.80 -6.55 2.03
CA PRO A 217 11.32 -7.88 2.39
C PRO A 217 10.50 -8.99 1.71
N ALA A 218 11.15 -10.10 1.34
CA ALA A 218 10.46 -11.28 0.84
C ALA A 218 9.60 -11.99 1.91
N ALA A 219 9.91 -11.79 3.20
CA ALA A 219 9.13 -12.36 4.30
C ALA A 219 7.72 -11.75 4.38
N PRO A 220 6.68 -12.58 4.64
CA PRO A 220 6.73 -14.00 5.03
C PRO A 220 6.46 -14.98 3.88
N HIS A 221 6.79 -14.67 2.61
CA HIS A 221 6.62 -15.56 1.46
C HIS A 221 7.26 -16.93 1.73
N THR A 222 6.62 -18.00 1.25
CA THR A 222 7.15 -19.37 1.39
C THR A 222 8.49 -19.54 0.68
N PRO A 223 9.44 -20.31 1.25
CA PRO A 223 9.32 -21.24 2.36
C PRO A 223 9.28 -20.63 3.77
N ALA A 224 9.24 -19.32 3.91
CA ALA A 224 9.10 -18.56 5.16
C ALA A 224 10.15 -18.96 6.22
N ILE A 225 11.40 -19.06 5.80
CA ILE A 225 12.51 -19.48 6.67
C ILE A 225 12.70 -18.42 7.78
N PRO A 226 12.60 -18.78 9.07
CA PRO A 226 12.80 -17.84 10.16
C PRO A 226 14.27 -17.43 10.31
N ALA A 227 14.49 -16.22 10.81
CA ALA A 227 15.83 -15.84 11.25
C ALA A 227 16.32 -16.79 12.36
N PRO A 228 17.65 -17.00 12.53
CA PRO A 228 18.18 -17.99 13.48
C PRO A 228 17.65 -17.85 14.91
N GLN A 229 17.49 -16.60 15.40
CA GLN A 229 16.96 -16.32 16.73
C GLN A 229 15.47 -16.58 16.88
N ASP A 230 14.70 -16.67 15.78
CA ASP A 230 13.24 -16.76 15.79
C ASP A 230 12.73 -18.21 15.61
N LYS A 231 13.62 -19.16 15.32
CA LYS A 231 13.27 -20.57 15.01
C LYS A 231 12.40 -21.27 16.05
N ASN A 232 12.53 -20.87 17.31
CA ASN A 232 11.80 -21.46 18.42
C ASN A 232 10.59 -20.62 18.87
N SER A 233 10.33 -19.48 18.21
CA SER A 233 9.18 -18.64 18.50
C SER A 233 7.89 -19.34 18.06
N PHE A 234 6.76 -18.97 18.65
CA PHE A 234 5.44 -19.49 18.29
C PHE A 234 5.30 -21.03 18.38
N GLY A 235 6.05 -21.70 19.25
CA GLY A 235 5.90 -23.13 19.49
C GLY A 235 4.50 -23.56 19.94
N ASN A 236 3.78 -22.66 20.62
CA ASN A 236 2.40 -22.85 21.11
C ASN A 236 1.36 -22.16 20.20
N LEU A 237 1.70 -21.78 18.98
CA LEU A 237 0.75 -21.16 18.06
C LEU A 237 -0.42 -22.14 17.79
N LYS A 238 -1.62 -21.75 18.20
CA LYS A 238 -2.81 -22.59 17.95
C LYS A 238 -3.02 -22.74 16.45
N PRO A 239 -3.33 -23.96 15.97
CA PRO A 239 -3.65 -24.18 14.57
C PRO A 239 -4.78 -23.29 14.07
N HIS A 240 -4.70 -22.87 12.80
CA HIS A 240 -5.81 -22.19 12.15
C HIS A 240 -6.94 -23.18 11.86
N ARG A 241 -8.11 -22.96 12.46
CA ARG A 241 -9.28 -23.85 12.33
C ARG A 241 -10.57 -23.02 12.31
N GLY A 242 -10.56 -21.95 11.48
CA GLY A 242 -11.77 -21.16 11.25
C GLY A 242 -12.85 -21.95 10.53
N PRO A 243 -14.07 -21.43 10.40
CA PRO A 243 -15.20 -22.16 9.79
C PRO A 243 -14.94 -22.63 8.37
N GLY A 244 -14.22 -21.88 7.55
CA GLY A 244 -13.82 -22.27 6.18
C GLY A 244 -12.68 -23.28 6.11
N TYR A 245 -11.98 -23.56 7.21
CA TYR A 245 -10.83 -24.46 7.21
C TYR A 245 -11.21 -25.90 6.88
N ALA A 246 -10.53 -26.48 5.89
CA ALA A 246 -10.79 -27.84 5.42
C ALA A 246 -12.29 -28.10 5.19
N GLU A 247 -12.96 -27.13 4.57
CA GLU A 247 -14.40 -27.11 4.35
C GLU A 247 -14.92 -28.46 3.88
N LYS A 248 -15.94 -28.98 4.58
CA LYS A 248 -16.43 -30.33 4.33
C LYS A 248 -17.19 -30.47 3.03
N ASP A 249 -18.06 -29.50 2.77
CA ASP A 249 -18.85 -29.44 1.55
C ASP A 249 -18.33 -28.28 0.67
N VAL A 250 -17.70 -28.63 -0.43
CA VAL A 250 -17.21 -27.69 -1.46
C VAL A 250 -17.94 -27.92 -2.79
N SER A 251 -19.14 -28.55 -2.75
CA SER A 251 -19.91 -28.87 -3.96
C SER A 251 -20.35 -27.63 -4.74
N ASP A 252 -20.52 -26.51 -4.04
CA ASP A 252 -20.88 -25.19 -4.57
C ASP A 252 -19.67 -24.33 -4.99
N LYS A 253 -18.46 -24.85 -4.86
CA LYS A 253 -17.21 -24.16 -5.24
C LYS A 253 -16.79 -24.50 -6.69
N PRO A 254 -15.88 -23.71 -7.31
CA PRO A 254 -15.36 -24.01 -8.64
C PRO A 254 -14.64 -25.37 -8.69
N SER A 255 -14.53 -25.91 -9.90
CA SER A 255 -14.01 -27.29 -10.12
C SER A 255 -12.62 -27.52 -9.54
N TYR A 256 -11.74 -26.52 -9.60
CA TYR A 256 -10.38 -26.63 -9.07
C TYR A 256 -10.36 -26.78 -7.53
N ILE A 257 -11.28 -26.15 -6.81
CA ILE A 257 -11.47 -26.33 -5.37
C ILE A 257 -12.08 -27.69 -5.06
N ARG A 258 -13.12 -28.09 -5.81
CA ARG A 258 -13.78 -29.40 -5.63
C ARG A 258 -12.84 -30.59 -5.84
N ALA A 259 -11.83 -30.42 -6.69
CA ALA A 259 -10.82 -31.44 -6.97
C ALA A 259 -9.83 -31.67 -5.82
N ILE A 260 -9.78 -30.80 -4.82
CA ILE A 260 -8.82 -30.91 -3.72
C ILE A 260 -9.29 -31.94 -2.68
N HIS A 261 -8.49 -32.96 -2.48
CA HIS A 261 -8.64 -33.94 -1.40
C HIS A 261 -7.80 -33.52 -0.21
N TRP A 262 -8.44 -32.91 0.81
CA TRP A 262 -7.74 -32.44 2.00
C TRP A 262 -7.36 -33.58 2.93
N THR A 263 -6.07 -33.70 3.25
CA THR A 263 -5.50 -34.79 4.06
C THR A 263 -4.94 -34.28 5.39
N LYS A 264 -4.57 -35.23 6.28
CA LYS A 264 -3.84 -34.89 7.51
C LYS A 264 -2.44 -34.37 7.23
N ASP A 265 -1.82 -34.78 6.14
CA ASP A 265 -0.51 -34.31 5.72
C ASP A 265 -0.58 -32.84 5.28
N ASP A 266 -1.61 -32.45 4.52
CA ASP A 266 -1.88 -31.05 4.15
C ASP A 266 -2.09 -30.18 5.40
N GLN A 267 -2.81 -30.70 6.38
CA GLN A 267 -3.01 -30.04 7.67
C GLN A 267 -1.68 -29.78 8.38
N VAL A 268 -0.80 -30.78 8.48
CA VAL A 268 0.51 -30.67 9.15
C VAL A 268 1.40 -29.67 8.40
N LYS A 269 1.45 -29.75 7.08
CA LYS A 269 2.21 -28.83 6.22
C LYS A 269 1.73 -27.39 6.38
N THR A 270 0.42 -27.18 6.35
CA THR A 270 -0.17 -25.83 6.47
C THR A 270 0.07 -25.20 7.85
N ASP A 271 -0.04 -26.00 8.92
CA ASP A 271 0.29 -25.53 10.27
C ASP A 271 1.77 -25.15 10.39
N ALA A 272 2.66 -25.89 9.73
CA ALA A 272 4.09 -25.57 9.69
C ALA A 272 4.35 -24.28 8.90
N VAL A 273 3.78 -24.14 7.71
CA VAL A 273 3.89 -22.92 6.89
C VAL A 273 3.42 -21.70 7.70
N ARG A 274 2.24 -21.78 8.30
CA ARG A 274 1.71 -20.68 9.12
C ARG A 274 2.66 -20.31 10.26
N ARG A 275 3.20 -21.26 10.98
CA ARG A 275 4.17 -21.01 12.05
C ARG A 275 5.44 -20.36 11.52
N HIS A 276 5.98 -20.83 10.40
CA HIS A 276 7.17 -20.27 9.77
C HIS A 276 6.93 -18.83 9.28
N GLN A 277 5.76 -18.55 8.74
CA GLN A 277 5.38 -17.16 8.37
C GLN A 277 5.36 -16.25 9.59
N TYR A 278 4.76 -16.67 10.71
CA TYR A 278 4.77 -15.89 11.96
C TYR A 278 6.19 -15.68 12.50
N GLN A 279 7.05 -16.69 12.39
CA GLN A 279 8.45 -16.61 12.80
C GLN A 279 9.26 -15.67 11.91
N SER A 280 9.09 -15.73 10.59
CA SER A 280 9.80 -14.84 9.66
C SER A 280 9.37 -13.39 9.76
N LEU A 281 8.10 -13.14 10.11
CA LEU A 281 7.59 -11.79 10.38
C LEU A 281 8.27 -11.10 11.57
N LEU A 282 8.84 -11.82 12.52
CA LEU A 282 9.60 -11.19 13.62
C LEU A 282 10.84 -10.46 13.13
N ALA A 283 11.46 -10.90 12.05
CA ALA A 283 12.57 -10.19 11.43
C ALA A 283 12.11 -8.91 10.71
N VAL A 284 10.93 -8.94 10.08
CA VAL A 284 10.29 -7.75 9.51
C VAL A 284 9.93 -6.77 10.60
N ASP A 285 9.35 -7.24 11.69
CA ASP A 285 8.98 -6.43 12.85
C ASP A 285 10.18 -5.66 13.42
N ARG A 286 11.32 -6.32 13.59
CA ARG A 286 12.58 -5.65 13.97
C ARG A 286 13.12 -4.70 12.90
N SER A 287 12.81 -4.93 11.64
CA SER A 287 13.19 -4.00 10.58
C SER A 287 12.37 -2.71 10.64
N VAL A 288 11.09 -2.83 10.97
CA VAL A 288 10.21 -1.66 11.20
C VAL A 288 10.73 -0.82 12.37
N ASP A 289 11.04 -1.46 13.51
CA ASP A 289 11.66 -0.77 14.66
C ASP A 289 12.94 -0.02 14.25
N ALA A 290 13.85 -0.68 13.55
CA ALA A 290 15.12 -0.10 13.13
C ALA A 290 14.94 1.10 12.17
N ILE A 291 13.98 1.02 11.24
CA ILE A 291 13.61 2.11 10.33
C ILE A 291 13.05 3.29 11.11
N VAL A 292 12.09 3.06 12.02
CA VAL A 292 11.49 4.11 12.85
C VAL A 292 12.54 4.78 13.74
N GLN A 293 13.46 4.00 14.31
CA GLN A 293 14.57 4.51 15.11
C GLN A 293 15.56 5.33 14.26
N ALA A 294 15.86 4.93 13.03
CA ALA A 294 16.70 5.70 12.12
C ALA A 294 16.03 7.03 11.73
N LEU A 295 14.74 7.02 11.44
CA LEU A 295 13.97 8.24 11.17
C LEU A 295 13.94 9.19 12.38
N ALA A 296 13.82 8.65 13.60
CA ALA A 296 13.86 9.44 14.85
C ALA A 296 15.24 10.05 15.07
N ARG A 297 16.30 9.25 14.93
CA ARG A 297 17.71 9.66 15.11
C ARG A 297 18.13 10.74 14.13
N THR A 298 17.64 10.68 12.89
CA THR A 298 17.89 11.69 11.84
C THR A 298 16.92 12.88 11.89
N GLY A 299 16.03 12.93 12.90
CA GLY A 299 15.07 14.03 13.08
C GLY A 299 13.90 14.04 12.08
N ARG A 300 13.73 12.98 11.29
CA ARG A 300 12.70 12.91 10.22
C ARG A 300 11.35 12.38 10.69
N LEU A 301 11.31 11.54 11.74
CA LEU A 301 10.12 10.77 12.12
C LEU A 301 8.86 11.63 12.25
N SER A 302 8.97 12.81 12.88
CA SER A 302 7.85 13.73 13.08
C SER A 302 7.24 14.31 11.79
N ASN A 303 7.94 14.16 10.64
CA ASN A 303 7.44 14.56 9.33
C ASN A 303 7.66 13.44 8.30
N THR A 304 7.40 12.20 8.71
CA THR A 304 7.47 11.02 7.82
C THR A 304 6.11 10.32 7.78
N ALA A 305 5.58 10.10 6.59
CA ALA A 305 4.47 9.18 6.37
C ALA A 305 5.03 7.75 6.22
N ILE A 306 4.54 6.82 7.06
CA ILE A 306 4.92 5.40 7.01
C ILE A 306 3.68 4.60 6.65
N ILE A 307 3.73 3.91 5.50
CA ILE A 307 2.68 3.04 5.00
C ILE A 307 3.18 1.59 5.12
N PHE A 308 2.38 0.74 5.74
CA PHE A 308 2.63 -0.70 5.84
C PHE A 308 1.53 -1.44 5.11
N MET A 309 1.89 -2.33 4.18
CA MET A 309 0.95 -3.16 3.42
C MET A 309 1.60 -4.51 3.06
N SER A 310 0.78 -5.48 2.63
CA SER A 310 1.23 -6.70 1.94
C SER A 310 0.77 -6.70 0.49
N ASP A 311 1.52 -7.36 -0.39
CA ASP A 311 1.17 -7.46 -1.81
C ASP A 311 0.03 -8.46 -2.10
N ASN A 312 -0.23 -9.38 -1.20
CA ASN A 312 -1.44 -10.24 -1.19
C ASN A 312 -1.59 -10.91 0.19
N GLY A 313 -2.75 -11.50 0.41
CA GLY A 313 -3.03 -12.34 1.57
C GLY A 313 -2.61 -13.79 1.35
N TYR A 314 -3.06 -14.69 2.23
CA TYR A 314 -2.70 -16.11 2.18
C TYR A 314 -3.76 -16.99 2.87
N LEU A 315 -4.22 -18.05 2.22
CA LEU A 315 -5.11 -19.04 2.79
C LEU A 315 -4.33 -20.16 3.47
N TYR A 316 -4.78 -20.58 4.63
CA TYR A 316 -4.20 -21.70 5.42
C TYR A 316 -5.08 -22.94 5.42
N GLY A 317 -5.78 -23.21 4.32
CA GLY A 317 -6.66 -24.34 4.17
C GLY A 317 -8.16 -23.99 4.20
N GLU A 318 -8.51 -22.70 4.16
CA GLU A 318 -9.88 -22.29 3.87
C GLU A 318 -10.26 -22.82 2.48
N HIS A 319 -11.47 -23.32 2.33
CA HIS A 319 -11.97 -23.99 1.12
C HIS A 319 -11.04 -25.09 0.60
N ARG A 320 -10.24 -25.71 1.47
CA ARG A 320 -9.15 -26.65 1.14
C ARG A 320 -8.01 -26.03 0.32
N TRP A 321 -7.98 -24.70 0.18
CA TRP A 321 -6.94 -23.99 -0.57
C TRP A 321 -5.80 -23.56 0.33
N VAL A 322 -4.58 -23.63 -0.19
CA VAL A 322 -3.36 -23.12 0.46
C VAL A 322 -2.69 -22.17 -0.51
N GLY A 323 -2.40 -20.95 -0.07
CA GLY A 323 -1.78 -19.93 -0.92
C GLY A 323 -2.70 -18.77 -1.23
N LYS A 324 -2.63 -18.29 -2.45
CA LYS A 324 -3.22 -17.03 -2.93
C LYS A 324 -3.81 -17.19 -4.33
N ALA A 325 -3.98 -16.13 -5.08
CA ALA A 325 -4.50 -16.06 -6.45
C ALA A 325 -6.00 -16.38 -6.60
N VAL A 326 -6.72 -16.57 -5.50
CA VAL A 326 -8.17 -16.83 -5.49
C VAL A 326 -8.95 -15.60 -5.01
N PRO A 327 -10.22 -15.40 -5.39
CA PRO A 327 -10.96 -14.18 -5.08
C PRO A 327 -11.45 -14.07 -3.63
N TYR A 328 -11.17 -15.07 -2.79
CA TYR A 328 -11.63 -15.10 -1.39
C TYR A 328 -10.93 -14.08 -0.50
N GLU A 329 -11.66 -13.60 0.52
CA GLU A 329 -11.18 -12.58 1.47
C GLU A 329 -9.77 -12.84 2.01
N ALA A 330 -9.41 -14.08 2.32
CA ALA A 330 -8.10 -14.40 2.87
C ALA A 330 -6.94 -14.23 1.88
N SER A 331 -7.22 -14.21 0.56
CA SER A 331 -6.26 -13.95 -0.51
C SER A 331 -6.16 -12.47 -0.86
N ILE A 332 -7.31 -11.78 -0.93
CA ILE A 332 -7.38 -10.39 -1.41
C ILE A 332 -7.23 -9.36 -0.29
N ARG A 333 -7.57 -9.72 0.95
CA ARG A 333 -7.53 -8.80 2.10
C ARG A 333 -6.20 -8.85 2.79
N VAL A 334 -5.58 -7.68 2.96
CA VAL A 334 -4.23 -7.49 3.46
C VAL A 334 -4.17 -6.50 4.62
N PRO A 335 -3.15 -6.56 5.50
CA PRO A 335 -2.94 -5.51 6.48
C PRO A 335 -2.58 -4.20 5.79
N VAL A 336 -3.23 -3.09 6.18
CA VAL A 336 -2.87 -1.73 5.75
C VAL A 336 -2.85 -0.83 6.96
N VAL A 337 -1.72 -0.14 7.19
CA VAL A 337 -1.55 0.84 8.26
C VAL A 337 -0.90 2.08 7.68
N LEU A 338 -1.41 3.25 8.04
CA LEU A 338 -0.80 4.55 7.73
C LEU A 338 -0.52 5.31 9.03
N ARG A 339 0.75 5.62 9.27
CA ARG A 339 1.20 6.56 10.30
C ARG A 339 1.69 7.85 9.65
N TYR A 340 1.20 8.97 10.12
CA TYR A 340 1.74 10.29 9.78
C TYR A 340 1.49 11.24 10.95
N ASP A 341 2.51 11.48 11.77
CA ASP A 341 2.42 12.20 13.04
C ASP A 341 1.79 13.59 12.92
N PRO A 342 1.99 14.39 11.85
CA PRO A 342 1.33 15.67 11.68
C PRO A 342 -0.20 15.61 11.62
N LEU A 343 -0.77 14.48 11.20
CA LEU A 343 -2.23 14.27 11.14
C LEU A 343 -2.79 13.66 12.43
N ARG A 344 -1.94 13.17 13.35
CA ARG A 344 -2.33 12.52 14.61
C ARG A 344 -3.34 11.41 14.41
N LEU A 345 -3.11 10.59 13.37
CA LEU A 345 -3.98 9.48 13.01
C LEU A 345 -4.03 8.46 14.15
N SER A 346 -5.20 7.85 14.34
CA SER A 346 -5.38 6.77 15.32
C SER A 346 -6.64 5.96 15.03
N GLY A 347 -6.67 4.73 15.54
CA GLY A 347 -7.86 3.88 15.48
C GLY A 347 -7.99 3.10 14.19
N TYR A 348 -9.23 2.91 13.76
CA TYR A 348 -9.58 2.03 12.64
C TYR A 348 -10.44 2.75 11.63
N ASP A 349 -10.20 2.48 10.36
CA ASP A 349 -11.04 2.87 9.24
C ASP A 349 -11.62 1.63 8.57
N THR A 350 -12.86 1.71 8.08
CA THR A 350 -13.58 0.59 7.44
C THR A 350 -13.92 0.82 5.97
N HIS A 351 -13.48 1.92 5.39
CA HIS A 351 -13.63 2.12 3.95
C HIS A 351 -12.79 1.12 3.15
N LEU A 352 -13.22 0.85 1.92
CA LEU A 352 -12.50 -0.03 1.00
C LEU A 352 -11.24 0.67 0.48
N VAL A 353 -10.08 0.26 0.95
CA VAL A 353 -8.78 0.74 0.49
C VAL A 353 -8.13 -0.34 -0.37
N VAL A 354 -7.63 0.02 -1.54
CA VAL A 354 -7.10 -0.92 -2.53
C VAL A 354 -5.64 -0.58 -2.88
N ASP A 355 -4.87 -1.53 -3.31
CA ASP A 355 -3.46 -1.40 -3.69
C ASP A 355 -3.15 -0.20 -4.61
N VAL A 356 -4.03 0.09 -5.56
CA VAL A 356 -3.92 1.23 -6.49
C VAL A 356 -3.98 2.60 -5.79
N ASP A 357 -4.48 2.68 -4.55
CA ASP A 357 -4.63 3.94 -3.80
C ASP A 357 -3.30 4.46 -3.24
N LEU A 358 -2.30 3.58 -3.14
CA LEU A 358 -1.01 3.98 -2.57
C LEU A 358 -0.29 5.00 -3.46
N ALA A 359 -0.33 4.83 -4.77
CA ALA A 359 0.38 5.73 -5.68
C ALA A 359 -0.14 7.17 -5.63
N PRO A 360 -1.44 7.48 -5.79
CA PRO A 360 -1.95 8.83 -5.66
C PRO A 360 -1.75 9.40 -4.25
N THR A 361 -1.88 8.58 -3.20
CA THR A 361 -1.62 9.01 -1.81
C THR A 361 -0.16 9.43 -1.61
N ILE A 362 0.78 8.65 -2.10
CA ILE A 362 2.22 8.95 -2.02
C ILE A 362 2.55 10.21 -2.82
N ALA A 363 1.96 10.37 -4.01
CA ALA A 363 2.17 11.55 -4.84
C ALA A 363 1.58 12.83 -4.20
N ASP A 364 0.38 12.77 -3.60
CA ASP A 364 -0.22 13.90 -2.88
C ASP A 364 0.63 14.30 -1.67
N LEU A 365 1.06 13.35 -0.85
CA LEU A 365 1.99 13.59 0.26
C LEU A 365 3.28 14.28 -0.21
N ALA A 366 3.79 13.90 -1.38
CA ALA A 366 4.98 14.49 -1.98
C ALA A 366 4.73 15.85 -2.65
N GLY A 367 3.47 16.25 -2.83
CA GLY A 367 3.10 17.46 -3.56
C GLY A 367 3.41 17.38 -5.04
N THR A 368 3.30 16.20 -5.65
CA THR A 368 3.53 15.96 -7.08
C THR A 368 2.29 15.34 -7.75
N SER A 369 2.28 15.35 -9.08
CA SER A 369 1.20 14.70 -9.84
C SER A 369 1.45 13.20 -9.99
N ALA A 370 0.38 12.44 -10.06
CA ALA A 370 0.35 11.01 -10.36
C ALA A 370 -0.46 10.81 -11.66
N PRO A 371 0.19 10.81 -12.83
CA PRO A 371 -0.52 10.75 -14.11
C PRO A 371 -1.12 9.36 -14.36
N GLY A 372 -2.37 9.34 -14.81
CA GLY A 372 -3.05 8.12 -15.25
C GLY A 372 -3.45 7.14 -14.14
N VAL A 373 -3.41 7.55 -12.86
CA VAL A 373 -3.83 6.70 -11.74
C VAL A 373 -5.34 6.44 -11.74
N GLU A 374 -5.73 5.28 -11.29
CA GLU A 374 -7.12 4.83 -11.11
C GLU A 374 -7.49 4.73 -9.62
N GLY A 375 -6.48 4.77 -8.76
CA GLY A 375 -6.62 4.80 -7.30
C GLY A 375 -7.12 6.13 -6.78
N LEU A 376 -7.54 6.14 -5.51
CA LEU A 376 -7.98 7.33 -4.78
C LEU A 376 -6.94 7.72 -3.73
N ASP A 377 -6.71 9.01 -3.56
CA ASP A 377 -5.88 9.53 -2.47
C ASP A 377 -6.55 9.29 -1.11
N LEU A 378 -5.83 8.72 -0.16
CA LEU A 378 -6.29 8.45 1.20
C LEU A 378 -6.34 9.73 2.08
N GLY A 379 -5.69 10.81 1.67
CA GLY A 379 -5.63 12.06 2.44
C GLY A 379 -7.00 12.60 2.86
N PRO A 380 -7.97 12.78 1.93
CA PRO A 380 -9.33 13.19 2.28
C PRO A 380 -10.04 12.22 3.23
N LEU A 381 -9.80 10.93 3.12
CA LEU A 381 -10.39 9.90 3.98
C LEU A 381 -9.88 10.05 5.42
N VAL A 382 -8.56 10.09 5.60
CA VAL A 382 -7.96 10.15 6.94
C VAL A 382 -8.10 11.50 7.63
N THR A 383 -8.36 12.58 6.88
CA THR A 383 -8.63 13.91 7.44
C THR A 383 -10.12 14.18 7.67
N GLY A 384 -10.99 13.21 7.37
CA GLY A 384 -12.45 13.34 7.52
C GLY A 384 -13.08 14.32 6.51
N GLN A 385 -12.40 14.62 5.41
CA GLN A 385 -12.87 15.52 4.35
C GLN A 385 -13.60 14.80 3.22
N SER A 386 -13.57 13.47 3.21
CA SER A 386 -14.24 12.67 2.16
C SER A 386 -15.75 12.71 2.34
N ALA A 387 -16.46 13.27 1.35
CA ALA A 387 -17.92 13.23 1.27
C ALA A 387 -18.43 11.97 0.56
N SER A 388 -17.58 11.30 -0.22
CA SER A 388 -17.90 10.06 -0.94
C SER A 388 -16.62 9.23 -1.11
N TRP A 389 -16.76 7.93 -0.97
CA TRP A 389 -15.69 6.96 -1.17
C TRP A 389 -16.19 5.81 -2.03
N ARG A 390 -15.27 4.99 -2.58
CA ARG A 390 -15.68 3.83 -3.36
C ARG A 390 -16.49 2.86 -2.50
N THR A 391 -17.45 2.20 -3.14
CA THR A 391 -18.26 1.14 -2.55
C THR A 391 -17.96 -0.24 -3.13
N ASP A 392 -17.06 -0.28 -4.13
CA ASP A 392 -16.63 -1.49 -4.82
C ASP A 392 -15.27 -1.32 -5.51
N PHE A 393 -14.67 -2.45 -5.92
CA PHE A 393 -13.45 -2.50 -6.74
C PHE A 393 -13.39 -3.81 -7.56
N PRO A 394 -12.62 -3.85 -8.67
CA PRO A 394 -12.48 -5.06 -9.48
C PRO A 394 -11.69 -6.15 -8.76
N LEU A 395 -12.07 -7.39 -8.99
CA LEU A 395 -11.27 -8.58 -8.74
C LEU A 395 -10.82 -9.16 -10.08
N GLU A 396 -9.52 -9.29 -10.27
CA GLU A 396 -8.92 -9.65 -11.54
C GLU A 396 -7.89 -10.76 -11.36
N HIS A 397 -7.86 -11.69 -12.29
CA HIS A 397 -6.83 -12.72 -12.33
C HIS A 397 -6.72 -13.34 -13.72
N LEU A 398 -5.51 -13.49 -14.21
CA LEU A 398 -5.20 -14.30 -15.40
C LEU A 398 -4.52 -15.59 -14.95
N GLN A 399 -5.06 -16.73 -15.38
CA GLN A 399 -4.51 -18.05 -15.06
C GLN A 399 -3.02 -18.14 -15.44
N ASP A 400 -2.17 -18.47 -14.47
CA ASP A 400 -0.77 -18.82 -14.76
C ASP A 400 -0.72 -20.13 -15.55
N PRO A 401 0.14 -20.28 -16.57
CA PRO A 401 0.25 -21.51 -17.36
C PRO A 401 0.55 -22.77 -16.55
N SER A 402 1.24 -22.62 -15.42
CA SER A 402 1.52 -23.68 -14.45
C SER A 402 0.49 -23.78 -13.32
N GLY A 403 -0.43 -22.82 -13.26
CA GLY A 403 -1.42 -22.67 -12.20
C GLY A 403 -2.74 -23.38 -12.49
N ILE A 404 -3.47 -23.69 -11.42
CA ILE A 404 -4.77 -24.36 -11.52
C ILE A 404 -5.95 -23.42 -11.28
N VAL A 405 -5.71 -22.18 -10.80
CA VAL A 405 -6.77 -21.17 -10.64
C VAL A 405 -7.12 -20.61 -12.01
N PRO A 406 -8.36 -20.78 -12.48
CA PRO A 406 -8.77 -20.27 -13.78
C PRO A 406 -8.80 -18.73 -13.79
N THR A 407 -8.66 -18.13 -14.97
CA THR A 407 -8.91 -16.70 -15.17
C THR A 407 -10.28 -16.31 -14.66
N TYR A 408 -10.36 -15.22 -13.91
CA TYR A 408 -11.63 -14.65 -13.45
C TYR A 408 -11.65 -13.14 -13.49
N CYS A 409 -12.85 -12.59 -13.64
CA CYS A 409 -13.21 -11.22 -13.34
C CYS A 409 -14.32 -11.19 -12.30
N GLY A 410 -14.28 -10.22 -11.40
CA GLY A 410 -15.25 -10.09 -10.33
C GLY A 410 -15.35 -8.67 -9.79
N VAL A 411 -16.16 -8.54 -8.75
CA VAL A 411 -16.31 -7.31 -7.99
C VAL A 411 -16.43 -7.61 -6.50
N ARG A 412 -15.67 -6.87 -5.69
CA ARG A 412 -15.82 -6.84 -4.24
C ARG A 412 -16.50 -5.52 -3.86
N THR A 413 -17.71 -5.62 -3.34
CA THR A 413 -18.46 -4.48 -2.78
C THR A 413 -18.28 -4.45 -1.26
N GLU A 414 -18.86 -3.46 -0.55
CA GLU A 414 -18.86 -3.46 0.92
C GLU A 414 -19.51 -4.72 1.52
N GLN A 415 -20.50 -5.31 0.85
CA GLN A 415 -21.26 -6.44 1.36
C GLN A 415 -21.02 -7.75 0.61
N TYR A 416 -20.70 -7.70 -0.69
CA TYR A 416 -20.67 -8.90 -1.52
C TYR A 416 -19.30 -9.13 -2.15
N MET A 417 -18.90 -10.40 -2.25
CA MET A 417 -17.90 -10.86 -3.18
C MET A 417 -18.56 -11.61 -4.33
N TYR A 418 -18.28 -11.21 -5.56
CA TYR A 418 -18.73 -11.88 -6.78
C TYR A 418 -17.53 -12.13 -7.69
N ALA A 419 -17.41 -13.35 -8.22
CA ALA A 419 -16.44 -13.71 -9.23
C ALA A 419 -17.06 -14.60 -10.30
N ARG A 420 -16.69 -14.35 -11.58
CA ARG A 420 -17.03 -15.22 -12.71
C ARG A 420 -15.76 -15.71 -13.37
N TYR A 421 -15.66 -17.02 -13.52
CA TYR A 421 -14.50 -17.69 -14.13
C TYR A 421 -14.68 -17.84 -15.64
N GLY A 422 -13.57 -17.97 -16.37
CA GLY A 422 -13.55 -18.13 -17.84
C GLY A 422 -14.38 -19.29 -18.38
N GLY A 423 -14.68 -20.31 -17.59
CA GLY A 423 -15.60 -21.40 -17.92
C GLY A 423 -17.08 -21.11 -17.63
N GLY A 424 -17.44 -19.89 -17.22
CA GLY A 424 -18.81 -19.46 -16.95
C GLY A 424 -19.32 -19.80 -15.53
N PHE A 425 -18.53 -20.45 -14.68
CA PHE A 425 -18.88 -20.68 -13.27
C PHE A 425 -18.89 -19.35 -12.51
N GLU A 426 -19.87 -19.17 -11.62
CA GLU A 426 -20.05 -17.96 -10.83
C GLU A 426 -20.08 -18.26 -9.34
N GLU A 427 -19.41 -17.41 -8.56
CA GLU A 427 -19.49 -17.37 -7.11
C GLU A 427 -20.06 -16.03 -6.65
N LEU A 428 -20.92 -16.07 -5.64
CA LEU A 428 -21.47 -14.91 -4.97
C LEU A 428 -21.64 -15.21 -3.49
N TYR A 429 -21.05 -14.37 -2.63
CA TYR A 429 -21.14 -14.49 -1.18
C TYR A 429 -21.64 -13.18 -0.55
N ASP A 430 -22.58 -13.26 0.39
CA ASP A 430 -23.03 -12.15 1.25
C ASP A 430 -22.13 -12.10 2.50
N LEU A 431 -21.08 -11.30 2.46
CA LEU A 431 -20.06 -11.23 3.51
C LEU A 431 -20.59 -10.68 4.85
N GLY A 432 -21.73 -9.99 4.80
CA GLY A 432 -22.43 -9.55 6.02
C GLY A 432 -23.08 -10.71 6.78
N LYS A 433 -23.45 -11.78 6.09
CA LYS A 433 -24.08 -12.98 6.67
C LYS A 433 -23.14 -14.17 6.70
N ASP A 434 -22.27 -14.25 5.71
CA ASP A 434 -21.31 -15.34 5.50
C ASP A 434 -19.89 -14.78 5.29
N PRO A 435 -19.24 -14.28 6.35
CA PRO A 435 -17.90 -13.71 6.26
C PRO A 435 -16.80 -14.75 6.00
N TYR A 436 -17.16 -16.01 5.92
CA TYR A 436 -16.27 -17.12 5.63
C TYR A 436 -16.48 -17.73 4.24
N GLU A 437 -17.39 -17.16 3.42
CA GLU A 437 -17.61 -17.55 2.03
C GLU A 437 -17.95 -19.04 1.85
N LEU A 438 -18.78 -19.59 2.78
CA LEU A 438 -19.13 -21.01 2.81
C LEU A 438 -20.27 -21.38 1.85
N ALA A 439 -21.22 -20.45 1.63
CA ALA A 439 -22.40 -20.71 0.85
C ALA A 439 -22.43 -19.85 -0.42
N ASN A 440 -22.15 -20.45 -1.58
CA ASN A 440 -22.30 -19.77 -2.87
C ASN A 440 -23.80 -19.59 -3.20
N ILE A 441 -24.24 -18.33 -3.19
CA ILE A 441 -25.65 -17.98 -3.43
C ILE A 441 -25.93 -17.51 -4.86
N ALA A 442 -24.99 -17.62 -5.79
CA ALA A 442 -25.14 -17.13 -7.17
C ALA A 442 -26.39 -17.72 -7.87
N GLY A 443 -26.60 -19.03 -7.77
CA GLY A 443 -27.74 -19.71 -8.36
C GLY A 443 -29.09 -19.42 -7.68
N GLN A 444 -29.04 -19.03 -6.39
CA GLN A 444 -30.23 -18.74 -5.58
C GLN A 444 -30.71 -17.30 -5.75
N ASN A 445 -29.86 -16.39 -6.22
CA ASN A 445 -30.14 -14.96 -6.34
C ASN A 445 -29.83 -14.43 -7.76
N PRO A 446 -30.53 -14.89 -8.80
CA PRO A 446 -30.20 -14.62 -10.20
C PRO A 446 -30.19 -13.11 -10.54
N THR A 447 -31.08 -12.33 -9.96
CA THR A 447 -31.15 -10.87 -10.17
C THR A 447 -29.94 -10.17 -9.60
N LEU A 448 -29.54 -10.47 -8.36
CA LEU A 448 -28.36 -9.90 -7.73
C LEU A 448 -27.08 -10.34 -8.48
N THR A 449 -27.00 -11.61 -8.84
CA THR A 449 -25.89 -12.16 -9.63
C THR A 449 -25.73 -11.42 -10.95
N ALA A 450 -26.83 -11.19 -11.69
CA ALA A 450 -26.82 -10.43 -12.94
C ALA A 450 -26.38 -8.96 -12.73
N THR A 451 -26.82 -8.32 -11.65
CA THR A 451 -26.41 -6.96 -11.29
C THR A 451 -24.92 -6.88 -11.04
N LEU A 452 -24.37 -7.78 -10.20
CA LEU A 452 -22.94 -7.80 -9.89
C LEU A 452 -22.08 -8.23 -11.07
N ARG A 453 -22.58 -9.13 -11.95
CA ARG A 453 -21.94 -9.45 -13.23
C ARG A 453 -21.80 -8.20 -14.11
N THR A 454 -22.88 -7.43 -14.27
CA THR A 454 -22.84 -6.18 -15.04
C THR A 454 -21.85 -5.19 -14.44
N ARG A 455 -21.80 -5.09 -13.11
CA ARG A 455 -20.83 -4.22 -12.43
C ARG A 455 -19.39 -4.70 -12.64
N ALA A 456 -19.13 -6.00 -12.51
CA ALA A 456 -17.82 -6.60 -12.78
C ALA A 456 -17.38 -6.36 -14.24
N GLN A 457 -18.30 -6.44 -15.22
CA GLN A 457 -18.03 -6.11 -16.63
C GLN A 457 -17.57 -4.67 -16.83
N GLN A 458 -18.12 -3.73 -16.06
CA GLN A 458 -17.72 -2.32 -16.12
C GLN A 458 -16.34 -2.08 -15.53
N LEU A 459 -16.03 -2.76 -14.42
CA LEU A 459 -14.79 -2.56 -13.66
C LEU A 459 -13.61 -3.32 -14.26
N CYS A 460 -13.83 -4.54 -14.73
CA CYS A 460 -12.80 -5.40 -15.34
C CYS A 460 -12.82 -5.20 -16.87
N ASN A 461 -12.42 -4.00 -17.30
CA ASN A 461 -12.48 -3.60 -18.71
C ASN A 461 -11.24 -2.80 -19.13
N PRO A 462 -10.41 -3.33 -20.04
CA PRO A 462 -10.56 -4.61 -20.75
C PRO A 462 -10.42 -5.83 -19.83
N PRO A 463 -11.09 -6.94 -20.12
CA PRO A 463 -10.92 -8.17 -19.35
C PRO A 463 -9.56 -8.82 -19.61
N PRO A 464 -9.10 -9.77 -18.77
CA PRO A 464 -7.86 -10.49 -18.96
C PRO A 464 -7.77 -11.14 -20.36
N PRO A 465 -6.58 -11.28 -20.93
CA PRO A 465 -6.39 -11.94 -22.23
C PRO A 465 -7.08 -13.30 -22.33
N GLY A 466 -7.86 -13.49 -23.40
CA GLY A 466 -8.61 -14.73 -23.65
C GLY A 466 -9.87 -14.93 -22.79
N TYR A 467 -10.20 -14.01 -21.91
CA TYR A 467 -11.43 -14.06 -21.12
C TYR A 467 -12.62 -13.49 -21.91
N SER A 468 -13.79 -14.11 -21.74
CA SER A 468 -15.07 -13.62 -22.28
C SER A 468 -16.17 -13.70 -21.24
N TRP A 469 -17.04 -12.68 -21.24
CA TRP A 469 -18.17 -12.58 -20.32
C TRP A 469 -19.34 -13.54 -20.68
#